data_e3e8fe81c7e0315239367c49cad103c4
#
_entry.id   e3e8fe81c7e0315239367c49cad103c4
#
_cell.length_a   1.000
_cell.length_b   1.000
_cell.length_c   1.000
_cell.angle_alpha   90.00
_cell.angle_beta   90.00
_cell.angle_gamma   90.00
#
_symmetry.space_group_name_H-M   'P 1'
#
loop_
_entity.id
_entity.type
_entity.pdbx_description
1 polymer ?
#
loop_
_entity_poly.entity_id
_entity_poly.type
_entity_poly.pdbx_seq_one_letter_code
_entity_poly.pdbx_strand_id
1 'polypeptide(L)'
;CAFCVVPYTRGAEVSRPVERLLREARALVDRGVREITLLGQNVNAYHGAGAGEDWGLARLVRELARIDGLERIRYTTSHPNDMEDDLIAAHGDEPKLMPYLHLPVQSGSDRILKAMNRKHTREQYFRLVERIRAARPDILLSSDFIVGFPSESDADFADTMDLIRTVGFGA
;
A
#
# COMPACT_ATOMS: atom_id res chain seq x y z
N CYS A 1 3.19 4.16 14.09
CA CYS A 1 2.39 5.39 14.23
C CYS A 1 1.96 5.56 15.67
N ALA A 2 1.89 6.82 16.18
CA ALA A 2 1.60 7.11 17.59
C ALA A 2 0.17 6.72 18.03
N PHE A 3 -0.76 6.59 17.09
CA PHE A 3 -2.17 6.27 17.33
C PHE A 3 -2.51 4.79 17.09
N CYS A 4 -1.55 3.96 16.72
CA CYS A 4 -1.81 2.59 16.27
C CYS A 4 -1.78 1.60 17.44
N VAL A 5 -2.89 0.88 17.65
CA VAL A 5 -3.02 -0.17 18.66
C VAL A 5 -2.50 -1.53 18.18
N VAL A 6 -2.25 -1.70 16.88
CA VAL A 6 -1.89 -2.98 16.24
C VAL A 6 -0.70 -3.69 16.90
N PRO A 7 0.42 -3.01 17.28
CA PRO A 7 1.53 -3.68 17.95
C PRO A 7 1.12 -4.37 19.26
N TYR A 8 0.13 -3.82 19.96
CA TYR A 8 -0.36 -4.38 21.24
C TYR A 8 -1.39 -5.50 21.07
N THR A 9 -2.12 -5.48 19.95
CA THR A 9 -3.22 -6.44 19.71
C THR A 9 -2.83 -7.60 18.80
N ARG A 10 -1.91 -7.39 17.87
CA ARG A 10 -1.47 -8.40 16.89
C ARG A 10 -0.02 -8.83 17.06
N GLY A 11 0.77 -8.11 17.88
CA GLY A 11 2.18 -8.41 18.09
C GLY A 11 3.09 -8.04 16.93
N ALA A 12 4.23 -8.73 16.82
CA ALA A 12 5.20 -8.49 15.76
C ALA A 12 4.66 -8.86 14.37
N GLU A 13 5.11 -8.12 13.38
CA GLU A 13 4.80 -8.39 11.97
C GLU A 13 5.42 -9.72 11.53
N VAL A 14 4.64 -10.52 10.79
CA VAL A 14 5.08 -11.80 10.25
C VAL A 14 4.72 -11.88 8.77
N SER A 15 5.72 -11.97 7.91
CA SER A 15 5.55 -12.26 6.50
C SER A 15 5.52 -13.77 6.25
N ARG A 16 4.46 -14.25 5.63
CA ARG A 16 4.32 -15.68 5.31
C ARG A 16 5.30 -16.08 4.19
N PRO A 17 5.91 -17.29 4.24
CA PRO A 17 6.79 -17.77 3.18
C PRO A 17 6.13 -17.79 1.80
N VAL A 18 6.88 -17.39 0.77
CA VAL A 18 6.43 -17.28 -0.61
C VAL A 18 5.76 -18.56 -1.14
N GLU A 19 6.41 -19.71 -0.93
CA GLU A 19 5.90 -21.00 -1.40
C GLU A 19 4.52 -21.35 -0.84
N ARG A 20 4.28 -20.94 0.41
CA ARG A 20 2.99 -21.16 1.07
C ARG A 20 1.88 -20.32 0.43
N LEU A 21 2.20 -19.06 0.10
CA LEU A 21 1.27 -18.16 -0.57
C LEU A 21 0.98 -18.63 -2.00
N LEU A 22 2.00 -19.01 -2.76
CA LEU A 22 1.84 -19.50 -4.13
C LEU A 22 1.02 -20.81 -4.18
N ARG A 23 1.23 -21.71 -3.23
CA ARG A 23 0.46 -22.96 -3.14
C ARG A 23 -1.01 -22.68 -2.84
N GLU A 24 -1.29 -21.78 -1.90
CA GLU A 24 -2.66 -21.36 -1.58
C GLU A 24 -3.33 -20.69 -2.78
N ALA A 25 -2.64 -19.78 -3.46
CA ALA A 25 -3.15 -19.11 -4.64
C ALA A 25 -3.50 -20.09 -5.76
N ARG A 26 -2.63 -21.07 -6.07
CA ARG A 26 -2.93 -22.12 -7.06
C ARG A 26 -4.15 -22.93 -6.67
N ALA A 27 -4.24 -23.38 -5.42
CA ALA A 27 -5.38 -24.14 -4.94
C ALA A 27 -6.72 -23.37 -5.01
N LEU A 28 -6.68 -22.04 -4.82
CA LEU A 28 -7.85 -21.18 -5.00
C LEU A 28 -8.24 -21.05 -6.47
N VAL A 29 -7.27 -20.85 -7.35
CA VAL A 29 -7.51 -20.75 -8.81
C VAL A 29 -8.06 -22.07 -9.38
N ASP A 30 -7.53 -23.21 -8.94
CA ASP A 30 -8.05 -24.56 -9.32
C ASP A 30 -9.52 -24.74 -8.93
N ARG A 31 -9.99 -24.01 -7.93
CA ARG A 31 -11.40 -23.97 -7.49
C ARG A 31 -12.23 -22.90 -8.20
N GLY A 32 -11.66 -22.22 -9.19
CA GLY A 32 -12.36 -21.22 -10.01
C GLY A 32 -12.22 -19.77 -9.53
N VAL A 33 -11.37 -19.48 -8.52
CA VAL A 33 -11.09 -18.10 -8.10
C VAL A 33 -10.31 -17.39 -9.21
N ARG A 34 -10.74 -16.17 -9.56
CA ARG A 34 -10.14 -15.34 -10.61
C ARG A 34 -9.45 -14.07 -10.08
N GLU A 35 -9.80 -13.68 -8.87
CA GLU A 35 -9.23 -12.49 -8.22
C GLU A 35 -8.72 -12.84 -6.81
N ILE A 36 -7.53 -12.37 -6.48
CA ILE A 36 -6.93 -12.51 -5.16
C ILE A 36 -6.59 -11.13 -4.61
N THR A 37 -6.98 -10.88 -3.35
CA THR A 37 -6.56 -9.70 -2.62
C THR A 37 -5.58 -10.10 -1.52
N LEU A 38 -4.37 -9.53 -1.57
CA LEU A 38 -3.35 -9.70 -0.53
C LEU A 38 -3.68 -8.77 0.64
N LEU A 39 -3.77 -9.33 1.83
CA LEU A 39 -4.19 -8.62 3.05
C LEU A 39 -3.09 -8.63 4.11
N GLY A 40 -2.97 -7.52 4.81
CA GLY A 40 -2.06 -7.35 5.95
C GLY A 40 -2.27 -6.00 6.63
N GLN A 41 -1.46 -5.68 7.62
CA GLN A 41 -1.49 -4.38 8.30
C GLN A 41 -0.60 -3.34 7.60
N ASN A 42 0.41 -3.80 6.88
CA ASN A 42 1.29 -3.02 6.02
C ASN A 42 1.78 -3.94 4.89
N VAL A 43 0.93 -4.15 3.88
CA VAL A 43 1.15 -5.18 2.85
C VAL A 43 2.37 -4.88 1.99
N ASN A 44 2.64 -3.61 1.71
CA ASN A 44 3.79 -3.25 0.87
C ASN A 44 5.15 -3.38 1.57
N ALA A 45 5.18 -3.61 2.89
CA ALA A 45 6.38 -4.02 3.62
C ALA A 45 6.62 -5.55 3.64
N TYR A 46 5.86 -6.33 2.86
CA TYR A 46 6.05 -7.78 2.77
C TYR A 46 7.50 -8.16 2.44
N HIS A 47 8.05 -9.09 3.20
CA HIS A 47 9.39 -9.65 3.04
C HIS A 47 9.38 -11.15 3.38
N GLY A 48 8.74 -11.94 2.54
CA GLY A 48 8.60 -13.38 2.77
C GLY A 48 9.79 -14.19 2.29
N ALA A 49 10.19 -15.21 3.08
CA ALA A 49 11.23 -16.13 2.68
C ALA A 49 10.85 -16.86 1.38
N GLY A 50 11.70 -16.77 0.38
CA GLY A 50 11.63 -17.48 -0.90
C GLY A 50 12.80 -18.45 -1.07
N ALA A 51 13.05 -18.89 -2.30
CA ALA A 51 14.12 -19.81 -2.62
C ALA A 51 15.53 -19.15 -2.45
N GLY A 52 16.05 -19.19 -1.22
CA GLY A 52 17.38 -18.70 -0.89
C GLY A 52 17.51 -17.21 -0.61
N GLU A 53 16.44 -16.44 -0.68
CA GLU A 53 16.39 -14.98 -0.42
C GLU A 53 15.00 -14.53 0.01
N ASP A 54 14.89 -13.34 0.62
CA ASP A 54 13.61 -12.73 0.94
C ASP A 54 13.05 -12.00 -0.29
N TRP A 55 11.74 -12.14 -0.51
CA TRP A 55 11.02 -11.51 -1.61
C TRP A 55 10.18 -10.34 -1.11
N GLY A 56 10.30 -9.21 -1.78
CA GLY A 56 9.37 -8.09 -1.63
C GLY A 56 8.03 -8.35 -2.30
N LEU A 57 7.07 -7.45 -2.05
CA LEU A 57 5.71 -7.57 -2.58
C LEU A 57 5.67 -7.57 -4.12
N ALA A 58 6.46 -6.72 -4.77
CA ALA A 58 6.50 -6.63 -6.23
C ALA A 58 6.85 -7.97 -6.88
N ARG A 59 7.86 -8.65 -6.35
CA ARG A 59 8.25 -9.97 -6.85
C ARG A 59 7.18 -11.03 -6.61
N LEU A 60 6.54 -11.00 -5.43
CA LEU A 60 5.42 -11.90 -5.14
C LEU A 60 4.25 -11.68 -6.11
N VAL A 61 3.89 -10.42 -6.39
CA VAL A 61 2.82 -10.07 -7.34
C VAL A 61 3.13 -10.60 -8.72
N ARG A 62 4.34 -10.40 -9.24
CA ARG A 62 4.74 -10.91 -10.56
C ARG A 62 4.70 -12.44 -10.64
N GLU A 63 5.08 -13.12 -9.57
CA GLU A 63 5.03 -14.58 -9.53
C GLU A 63 3.60 -15.10 -9.42
N LEU A 64 2.73 -14.44 -8.65
CA LEU A 64 1.29 -14.74 -8.62
C LEU A 64 0.64 -14.53 -9.99
N ALA A 65 1.04 -13.49 -10.71
CA ALA A 65 0.53 -13.18 -12.05
C ALA A 65 0.81 -14.28 -13.10
N ARG A 66 1.83 -15.12 -12.87
CA ARG A 66 2.13 -16.28 -13.72
C ARG A 66 1.19 -17.46 -13.54
N ILE A 67 0.31 -17.43 -12.53
CA ILE A 67 -0.67 -18.49 -12.31
C ILE A 67 -1.73 -18.41 -13.40
N ASP A 68 -1.84 -19.47 -14.20
CA ASP A 68 -2.87 -19.58 -15.23
C ASP A 68 -4.25 -19.60 -14.58
N GLY A 69 -5.18 -18.80 -15.12
CA GLY A 69 -6.53 -18.66 -14.59
C GLY A 69 -6.69 -17.57 -13.52
N LEU A 70 -5.62 -17.05 -12.91
CA LEU A 70 -5.69 -15.83 -12.11
C LEU A 70 -5.74 -14.63 -13.05
N GLU A 71 -6.75 -13.77 -12.88
CA GLU A 71 -6.99 -12.64 -13.76
C GLU A 71 -6.68 -11.29 -13.10
N ARG A 72 -6.89 -11.19 -11.78
CA ARG A 72 -6.73 -9.94 -11.04
C ARG A 72 -6.03 -10.15 -9.70
N ILE A 73 -5.12 -9.24 -9.41
CA ILE A 73 -4.41 -9.17 -8.13
C ILE A 73 -4.66 -7.79 -7.54
N ARG A 74 -5.00 -7.78 -6.26
CA ARG A 74 -5.13 -6.56 -5.45
C ARG A 74 -4.33 -6.71 -4.17
N TYR A 75 -3.97 -5.60 -3.59
CA TYR A 75 -3.50 -5.55 -2.20
C TYR A 75 -4.04 -4.29 -1.52
N THR A 76 -4.09 -4.28 -0.21
CA THR A 76 -4.61 -3.17 0.57
C THR A 76 -3.81 -2.97 1.84
N THR A 77 -3.96 -1.78 2.44
CA THR A 77 -3.24 -1.37 3.65
C THR A 77 -1.75 -1.17 3.40
N SER A 78 -1.44 -0.14 2.60
CA SER A 78 -0.08 0.26 2.27
C SER A 78 0.40 1.41 3.16
N HIS A 79 1.71 1.55 3.28
CA HIS A 79 2.35 2.69 3.93
C HIS A 79 3.21 3.47 2.92
N PRO A 80 3.14 4.82 2.88
CA PRO A 80 3.88 5.61 1.90
C PRO A 80 5.40 5.37 1.91
N ASN A 81 5.99 5.10 3.08
CA ASN A 81 7.43 4.87 3.20
C ASN A 81 7.90 3.54 2.58
N ASP A 82 7.00 2.58 2.42
CA ASP A 82 7.31 1.23 1.94
C ASP A 82 6.89 1.03 0.47
N MET A 83 6.61 2.14 -0.26
CA MET A 83 6.39 2.13 -1.70
C MET A 83 7.72 2.17 -2.44
N GLU A 84 8.32 1.00 -2.59
CA GLU A 84 9.60 0.82 -3.28
C GLU A 84 9.45 0.96 -4.80
N ASP A 85 10.58 1.25 -5.49
CA ASP A 85 10.60 1.52 -6.93
C ASP A 85 10.14 0.32 -7.76
N ASP A 86 10.45 -0.88 -7.34
CA ASP A 86 10.03 -2.12 -8.00
C ASP A 86 8.52 -2.37 -7.89
N LEU A 87 7.90 -1.97 -6.77
CA LEU A 87 6.45 -2.05 -6.60
C LEU A 87 5.73 -0.99 -7.45
N ILE A 88 6.28 0.22 -7.55
CA ILE A 88 5.78 1.25 -8.47
C ILE A 88 5.88 0.75 -9.92
N ALA A 89 7.02 0.16 -10.31
CA ALA A 89 7.20 -0.43 -11.63
C ALA A 89 6.19 -1.56 -11.89
N ALA A 90 5.92 -2.41 -10.90
CA ALA A 90 4.93 -3.48 -11.03
C ALA A 90 3.51 -2.95 -11.33
N HIS A 91 3.13 -1.80 -10.81
CA HIS A 91 1.86 -1.16 -11.20
C HIS A 91 1.85 -0.74 -12.67
N GLY A 92 3.00 -0.38 -13.25
CA GLY A 92 3.11 0.01 -14.64
C GLY A 92 3.18 -1.18 -15.63
N ASP A 93 3.86 -2.25 -15.25
CA ASP A 93 4.23 -3.34 -16.16
C ASP A 93 3.45 -4.65 -15.95
N GLU A 94 2.75 -4.83 -14.80
CA GLU A 94 1.98 -6.04 -14.53
C GLU A 94 0.46 -5.82 -14.78
N PRO A 95 -0.08 -6.31 -15.89
CA PRO A 95 -1.47 -6.04 -16.27
C PRO A 95 -2.50 -6.68 -15.33
N LYS A 96 -2.16 -7.75 -14.61
CA LYS A 96 -3.05 -8.39 -13.64
C LYS A 96 -3.09 -7.64 -12.30
N LEU A 97 -2.14 -6.76 -12.03
CA LEU A 97 -2.19 -5.87 -10.87
C LEU A 97 -3.16 -4.73 -11.14
N MET A 98 -4.25 -4.70 -10.38
CA MET A 98 -5.34 -3.75 -10.63
C MET A 98 -4.91 -2.31 -10.40
N PRO A 99 -5.42 -1.34 -11.20
CA PRO A 99 -5.07 0.06 -11.12
C PRO A 99 -5.76 0.76 -9.94
N TYR A 100 -5.53 0.24 -8.75
CA TYR A 100 -6.05 0.77 -7.50
C TYR A 100 -5.00 0.65 -6.41
N LEU A 101 -4.77 1.72 -5.66
CA LEU A 101 -3.85 1.73 -4.53
C LEU A 101 -4.46 2.50 -3.36
N HIS A 102 -4.59 1.80 -2.22
CA HIS A 102 -4.92 2.42 -0.94
C HIS A 102 -3.64 2.83 -0.23
N LEU A 103 -3.42 4.15 -0.08
CA LEU A 103 -2.17 4.72 0.43
C LEU A 103 -2.46 5.81 1.49
N PRO A 104 -2.78 5.40 2.74
CA PRO A 104 -3.14 6.32 3.81
C PRO A 104 -2.06 7.33 4.14
N VAL A 105 -2.32 8.62 3.92
CA VAL A 105 -1.43 9.72 4.30
C VAL A 105 -1.66 10.19 5.73
N GLN A 106 -2.89 10.13 6.21
CA GLN A 106 -3.41 10.48 7.54
C GLN A 106 -3.58 11.99 7.76
N SER A 107 -2.69 12.86 7.29
CA SER A 107 -2.78 14.33 7.40
C SER A 107 -2.02 15.01 6.27
N GLY A 108 -2.43 16.20 5.90
CA GLY A 108 -1.72 17.09 4.97
C GLY A 108 -0.77 18.07 5.66
N SER A 109 -0.74 18.09 7.00
CA SER A 109 0.16 18.94 7.77
C SER A 109 1.40 18.18 8.22
N ASP A 110 2.60 18.68 7.89
CA ASP A 110 3.87 18.09 8.32
C ASP A 110 4.02 18.08 9.84
N ARG A 111 3.46 19.10 10.51
CA ARG A 111 3.47 19.20 11.97
C ARG A 111 2.66 18.06 12.59
N ILE A 112 1.48 17.76 12.03
CA ILE A 112 0.62 16.68 12.50
C ILE A 112 1.19 15.31 12.10
N LEU A 113 1.73 15.16 10.90
CA LEU A 113 2.43 13.92 10.49
C LEU A 113 3.57 13.59 11.46
N LYS A 114 4.36 14.60 11.87
CA LYS A 114 5.41 14.42 12.88
C LYS A 114 4.85 14.01 14.24
N ALA A 115 3.76 14.65 14.70
CA ALA A 115 3.09 14.29 15.96
C ALA A 115 2.50 12.86 15.93
N MET A 116 2.02 12.40 14.77
CA MET A 116 1.58 11.03 14.52
C MET A 116 2.74 10.01 14.42
N ASN A 117 3.98 10.46 14.50
CA ASN A 117 5.18 9.64 14.23
C ASN A 117 5.18 9.04 12.81
N ARG A 118 4.67 9.79 11.84
CA ARG A 118 4.82 9.51 10.41
C ARG A 118 6.19 10.00 9.95
N LYS A 119 6.89 9.19 9.16
CA LYS A 119 8.28 9.47 8.72
C LYS A 119 8.36 10.11 7.34
N HIS A 120 7.23 10.46 6.75
CA HIS A 120 7.17 11.18 5.49
C HIS A 120 6.61 12.59 5.70
N THR A 121 6.98 13.49 4.80
CA THR A 121 6.41 14.82 4.69
C THR A 121 5.32 14.86 3.62
N ARG A 122 4.53 15.94 3.64
CA ARG A 122 3.55 16.25 2.60
C ARG A 122 4.21 16.28 1.21
N GLU A 123 5.34 16.95 1.07
CA GLU A 123 6.08 17.05 -0.20
C GLU A 123 6.55 15.67 -0.71
N GLN A 124 7.06 14.83 0.18
CA GLN A 124 7.44 13.46 -0.16
C GLN A 124 6.24 12.64 -0.64
N TYR A 125 5.07 12.84 -0.03
CA TYR A 125 3.85 12.17 -0.45
C TYR A 125 3.41 12.62 -1.86
N PHE A 126 3.45 13.92 -2.18
CA PHE A 126 3.16 14.41 -3.52
C PHE A 126 4.09 13.79 -4.58
N ARG A 127 5.40 13.81 -4.33
CA ARG A 127 6.38 13.20 -5.23
C ARG A 127 6.13 11.69 -5.44
N LEU A 128 5.74 11.00 -4.39
CA LEU A 128 5.37 9.59 -4.48
C LEU A 128 4.15 9.38 -5.38
N VAL A 129 3.09 10.18 -5.19
CA VAL A 129 1.88 10.13 -6.02
C VAL A 129 2.21 10.43 -7.50
N GLU A 130 3.06 11.41 -7.78
CA GLU A 130 3.51 11.74 -9.14
C GLU A 130 4.22 10.53 -9.79
N ARG A 131 5.13 9.88 -9.07
CA ARG A 131 5.84 8.69 -9.55
C ARG A 131 4.91 7.52 -9.83
N ILE A 132 3.95 7.27 -8.94
CA ILE A 132 2.95 6.22 -9.10
C ILE A 132 2.08 6.50 -10.35
N ARG A 133 1.62 7.72 -10.53
CA ARG A 133 0.82 8.12 -11.69
C ARG A 133 1.63 8.14 -12.99
N ALA A 134 2.92 8.44 -12.93
CA ALA A 134 3.79 8.33 -14.09
C ALA A 134 3.95 6.87 -14.56
N ALA A 135 4.02 5.93 -13.63
CA ALA A 135 4.08 4.49 -13.94
C ALA A 135 2.71 3.93 -14.38
N ARG A 136 1.62 4.37 -13.75
CA ARG A 136 0.25 3.92 -14.04
C ARG A 136 -0.71 5.11 -14.06
N PRO A 137 -0.92 5.77 -15.23
CA PRO A 137 -1.74 7.00 -15.33
C PRO A 137 -3.21 6.84 -14.93
N ASP A 138 -3.77 5.66 -15.10
CA ASP A 138 -5.18 5.33 -14.79
C ASP A 138 -5.37 4.83 -13.34
N ILE A 139 -4.33 4.88 -12.50
CA ILE A 139 -4.42 4.38 -11.13
C ILE A 139 -5.37 5.22 -10.27
N LEU A 140 -6.31 4.56 -9.63
CA LEU A 140 -7.19 5.16 -8.63
C LEU A 140 -6.52 5.11 -7.26
N LEU A 141 -6.33 6.26 -6.64
CA LEU A 141 -5.78 6.36 -5.29
C LEU A 141 -6.90 6.54 -4.27
N SER A 142 -6.77 5.87 -3.15
CA SER A 142 -7.59 6.11 -1.96
C SER A 142 -6.72 6.34 -0.74
N SER A 143 -7.25 7.03 0.25
CA SER A 143 -6.52 7.37 1.47
C SER A 143 -7.45 7.52 2.66
N ASP A 144 -6.91 7.31 3.86
CA ASP A 144 -7.56 7.63 5.12
C ASP A 144 -6.96 8.90 5.71
N PHE A 145 -7.78 9.63 6.45
CA PHE A 145 -7.42 10.87 7.12
C PHE A 145 -7.92 10.86 8.57
N ILE A 146 -7.08 11.34 9.48
CA ILE A 146 -7.44 11.58 10.88
C ILE A 146 -7.61 13.07 11.05
N VAL A 147 -8.82 13.50 11.40
CA VAL A 147 -9.18 14.88 11.72
C VAL A 147 -9.36 15.02 13.22
N GLY A 148 -8.97 16.17 13.76
CA GLY A 148 -9.05 16.41 15.20
C GLY A 148 -7.97 15.68 16.00
N PHE A 149 -6.84 15.38 15.36
CA PHE A 149 -5.70 14.83 16.08
C PHE A 149 -5.25 15.79 17.19
N PRO A 150 -4.80 15.31 18.38
CA PRO A 150 -4.36 16.18 19.46
C PRO A 150 -3.43 17.27 18.98
N SER A 151 -3.77 18.54 19.31
CA SER A 151 -3.09 19.75 18.87
C SER A 151 -3.29 20.18 17.40
N GLU A 152 -4.13 19.52 16.62
CA GLU A 152 -4.45 19.98 15.26
C GLU A 152 -5.13 21.35 15.31
N SER A 153 -4.63 22.29 14.51
CA SER A 153 -5.21 23.63 14.35
C SER A 153 -6.03 23.70 13.06
N ASP A 154 -6.83 24.77 12.90
CA ASP A 154 -7.56 25.04 11.67
C ASP A 154 -6.62 25.15 10.44
N ALA A 155 -5.41 25.67 10.63
CA ALA A 155 -4.40 25.73 9.58
C ALA A 155 -3.91 24.33 9.15
N ASP A 156 -3.67 23.43 10.11
CA ASP A 156 -3.31 22.03 9.81
C ASP A 156 -4.42 21.29 9.08
N PHE A 157 -5.66 21.52 9.47
CA PHE A 157 -6.82 20.97 8.78
C PHE A 157 -6.93 21.54 7.37
N ALA A 158 -6.69 22.85 7.17
CA ALA A 158 -6.68 23.45 5.85
C ALA A 158 -5.61 22.84 4.93
N ASP A 159 -4.42 22.52 5.46
CA ASP A 159 -3.38 21.80 4.74
C ASP A 159 -3.83 20.41 4.31
N THR A 160 -4.57 19.70 5.18
CA THR A 160 -5.14 18.39 4.84
C THR A 160 -6.17 18.51 3.72
N MET A 161 -7.06 19.51 3.78
CA MET A 161 -8.05 19.75 2.73
C MET A 161 -7.41 20.14 1.40
N ASP A 162 -6.31 20.90 1.44
CA ASP A 162 -5.55 21.25 0.23
C ASP A 162 -4.87 20.03 -0.38
N LEU A 163 -4.27 19.16 0.43
CA LEU A 163 -3.69 17.89 -0.03
C LEU A 163 -4.76 17.01 -0.71
N ILE A 164 -5.95 16.88 -0.12
CA ILE A 164 -7.04 16.10 -0.70
C ILE A 164 -7.42 16.62 -2.09
N ARG A 165 -7.57 17.94 -2.23
CA ARG A 165 -7.92 18.58 -3.51
C ARG A 165 -6.81 18.41 -4.54
N THR A 166 -5.55 18.58 -4.14
CA THR A 166 -4.39 18.51 -5.03
C THR A 166 -4.17 17.10 -5.54
N VAL A 167 -4.28 16.09 -4.67
CA VAL A 167 -4.12 14.68 -5.08
C VAL A 167 -5.33 14.20 -5.87
N GLY A 168 -6.55 14.61 -5.53
CA GLY A 168 -7.76 14.14 -6.21
C GLY A 168 -7.95 12.63 -6.04
N PHE A 169 -8.17 12.20 -4.80
CA PHE A 169 -8.46 10.79 -4.49
C PHE A 169 -9.80 10.37 -5.08
N GLY A 170 -9.90 9.09 -5.45
CA GLY A 170 -11.14 8.50 -5.93
C GLY A 170 -12.02 7.93 -4.82
N ALA A 171 -11.46 7.71 -3.62
CA ALA A 171 -12.16 7.31 -2.41
C ALA A 171 -11.33 7.66 -1.17
#